data_80dd94e7ce0698184c1d49cb36247116
#
_entry.id   80dd94e7ce0698184c1d49cb36247116
#
_cell.length_a   1.000
_cell.length_b   1.000
_cell.length_c   1.000
_cell.angle_alpha   90.00
_cell.angle_beta   90.00
_cell.angle_gamma   90.00
#
_symmetry.space_group_name_H-M   'P 1'
#
loop_
_entity.id
_entity.type
_entity.pdbx_description
1 polymer ?
#
loop_
_entity_poly.entity_id
_entity_poly.type
_entity_poly.pdbx_seq_one_letter_code
_entity_poly.pdbx_strand_id
1 'polypeptide(L)'
;TDSQQGIEQALPLAALWIFVSTFILLFLFTGSVLLPLKAILLNVLSLGAILGVLSYVFQNGHLQWLLGEYSVTGTIDTSSLVMVAVVAFGLSMDYELFLLSRIKEQHDAGMNTVNSVAIGLQRSGRIITAAAFILAVTFGSFASSGVSIMKMLGFGIAFAILIDATIVRALLVPALMRLFGAANWWA
;
A
#
# COMPACT_ATOMS: atom_id res chain seq x y z
N THR A 1 -13.63 5.61 25.17
CA THR A 1 -13.33 6.93 25.74
C THR A 1 -13.44 7.96 24.62
N ASP A 2 -13.64 9.23 24.93
CA ASP A 2 -13.94 10.32 23.99
C ASP A 2 -13.00 10.42 22.78
N SER A 3 -11.71 10.12 22.96
CA SER A 3 -10.72 10.15 21.87
C SER A 3 -10.92 9.04 20.84
N GLN A 4 -11.32 7.85 21.25
CA GLN A 4 -11.60 6.76 20.32
C GLN A 4 -12.88 7.02 19.53
N GLN A 5 -13.93 7.54 20.19
CA GLN A 5 -15.16 7.92 19.52
C GLN A 5 -14.94 9.06 18.54
N GLY A 6 -14.11 10.05 18.87
CA GLY A 6 -13.73 11.12 17.97
C GLY A 6 -12.99 10.62 16.72
N ILE A 7 -12.08 9.66 16.87
CA ILE A 7 -11.37 9.03 15.77
C ILE A 7 -12.35 8.25 14.87
N GLU A 8 -13.21 7.42 15.45
CA GLU A 8 -14.18 6.62 14.71
C GLU A 8 -15.17 7.48 13.88
N GLN A 9 -15.56 8.64 14.39
CA GLN A 9 -16.43 9.58 13.68
C GLN A 9 -15.69 10.33 12.57
N ALA A 10 -14.41 10.64 12.76
CA ALA A 10 -13.61 11.35 11.77
C ALA A 10 -13.05 10.46 10.65
N LEU A 11 -12.87 9.15 10.91
CA LEU A 11 -12.28 8.19 9.98
C LEU A 11 -12.96 8.16 8.59
N PRO A 12 -14.30 8.06 8.47
CA PRO A 12 -14.93 7.99 7.16
C PRO A 12 -14.76 9.28 6.36
N LEU A 13 -14.78 10.43 7.02
CA LEU A 13 -14.57 11.71 6.38
C LEU A 13 -13.11 11.88 5.93
N ALA A 14 -12.16 11.51 6.78
CA ALA A 14 -10.73 11.52 6.45
C ALA A 14 -10.42 10.58 5.29
N ALA A 15 -10.96 9.36 5.31
CA ALA A 15 -10.81 8.40 4.22
C ALA A 15 -11.38 8.94 2.91
N LEU A 16 -12.57 9.55 2.94
CA LEU A 16 -13.17 10.17 1.76
C LEU A 16 -12.26 11.26 1.18
N TRP A 17 -11.72 12.15 2.02
CA TRP A 17 -10.79 13.20 1.58
C TRP A 17 -9.51 12.64 0.97
N ILE A 18 -8.94 11.60 1.57
CA ILE A 18 -7.75 10.92 1.06
C ILE A 18 -8.05 10.30 -0.32
N PHE A 19 -9.15 9.59 -0.47
CA PHE A 19 -9.50 8.95 -1.74
C PHE A 19 -9.82 9.97 -2.83
N VAL A 20 -10.57 11.03 -2.53
CA VAL A 20 -10.91 12.08 -3.50
C VAL A 20 -9.65 12.83 -3.94
N SER A 21 -8.81 13.25 -3.00
CA SER A 21 -7.56 13.95 -3.34
C SER A 21 -6.61 13.06 -4.14
N THR A 22 -6.45 11.80 -3.76
CA THR A 22 -5.64 10.83 -4.49
C THR A 22 -6.18 10.60 -5.90
N PHE A 23 -7.49 10.45 -6.04
CA PHE A 23 -8.12 10.30 -7.35
C PHE A 23 -7.86 11.50 -8.24
N ILE A 24 -8.05 12.72 -7.73
CA ILE A 24 -7.83 13.96 -8.48
C ILE A 24 -6.35 14.06 -8.91
N LEU A 25 -5.41 13.84 -7.99
CA LEU A 25 -3.98 13.91 -8.29
C LEU A 25 -3.57 12.89 -9.35
N LEU A 26 -3.99 11.64 -9.21
CA LEU A 26 -3.71 10.59 -10.18
C LEU A 26 -4.39 10.86 -11.53
N PHE A 27 -5.61 11.36 -11.53
CA PHE A 27 -6.32 11.74 -12.76
C PHE A 27 -5.58 12.86 -13.50
N LEU A 28 -5.21 13.93 -12.80
CA LEU A 28 -4.45 15.02 -13.39
C LEU A 28 -3.10 14.56 -13.95
N PHE A 29 -2.49 13.61 -13.27
CA PHE A 29 -1.19 13.08 -13.66
C PHE A 29 -1.27 12.10 -14.84
N THR A 30 -2.23 11.18 -14.82
CA THR A 30 -2.34 10.12 -15.86
C THR A 30 -3.19 10.52 -17.04
N GLY A 31 -4.11 11.46 -16.87
CA GLY A 31 -5.13 11.81 -17.88
C GLY A 31 -6.13 10.68 -18.12
N SER A 32 -6.31 9.77 -17.17
CA SER A 32 -7.21 8.63 -17.27
C SER A 32 -8.05 8.52 -15.99
N VAL A 33 -9.30 8.09 -16.14
CA VAL A 33 -10.21 7.81 -15.02
C VAL A 33 -9.96 6.40 -14.47
N LEU A 34 -9.63 5.46 -15.34
CA LEU A 34 -9.54 4.06 -14.97
C LEU A 34 -8.28 3.73 -14.17
N LEU A 35 -7.16 4.40 -14.45
CA LEU A 35 -5.91 4.18 -13.71
C LEU A 35 -6.02 4.57 -12.23
N PRO A 36 -6.50 5.77 -11.85
CA PRO A 36 -6.74 6.12 -10.47
C PRO A 36 -7.69 5.18 -9.75
N LEU A 37 -8.78 4.79 -10.42
CA LEU A 37 -9.76 3.89 -9.83
C LEU A 37 -9.17 2.52 -9.49
N LYS A 38 -8.36 1.95 -10.38
CA LYS A 38 -7.64 0.71 -10.12
C LYS A 38 -6.62 0.85 -9.00
N ALA A 39 -5.87 1.93 -9.00
CA ALA A 39 -4.89 2.23 -7.97
C ALA A 39 -5.53 2.26 -6.58
N ILE A 40 -6.61 3.00 -6.42
CA ILE A 40 -7.35 3.07 -5.15
C ILE A 40 -7.90 1.70 -4.75
N LEU A 41 -8.51 0.97 -5.70
CA LEU A 41 -9.06 -0.37 -5.43
C LEU A 41 -7.98 -1.34 -4.94
N LEU A 42 -6.83 -1.39 -5.61
CA LEU A 42 -5.72 -2.25 -5.23
C LEU A 42 -5.16 -1.88 -3.85
N ASN A 43 -5.06 -0.59 -3.55
CA ASN A 43 -4.62 -0.13 -2.24
C ASN A 43 -5.61 -0.49 -1.13
N VAL A 44 -6.91 -0.34 -1.34
CA VAL A 44 -7.95 -0.76 -0.38
C VAL A 44 -7.87 -2.27 -0.13
N LEU A 45 -7.72 -3.08 -1.17
CA LEU A 45 -7.54 -4.53 -1.04
C LEU A 45 -6.27 -4.89 -0.27
N SER A 46 -5.16 -4.23 -0.60
CA SER A 46 -3.89 -4.43 0.09
C SER A 46 -3.98 -4.06 1.58
N LEU A 47 -4.56 -2.91 1.89
CA LEU A 47 -4.79 -2.48 3.28
C LEU A 47 -5.67 -3.45 4.04
N GLY A 48 -6.75 -3.93 3.43
CA GLY A 48 -7.63 -4.93 4.04
C GLY A 48 -6.88 -6.22 4.38
N ALA A 49 -6.03 -6.70 3.48
CA ALA A 49 -5.19 -7.86 3.72
C ALA A 49 -4.17 -7.63 4.86
N ILE A 50 -3.52 -6.47 4.87
CA ILE A 50 -2.53 -6.10 5.90
C ILE A 50 -3.19 -6.01 7.27
N LEU A 51 -4.32 -5.31 7.38
CA LEU A 51 -5.06 -5.17 8.65
C LEU A 51 -5.59 -6.52 9.13
N GLY A 52 -6.02 -7.39 8.22
CA GLY A 52 -6.40 -8.77 8.53
C GLY A 52 -5.25 -9.59 9.11
N VAL A 53 -4.06 -9.49 8.51
CA VAL A 53 -2.86 -10.17 9.04
C VAL A 53 -2.44 -9.60 10.39
N LEU A 54 -2.46 -8.27 10.56
CA LEU A 54 -2.15 -7.65 11.85
C LEU A 54 -3.10 -8.11 12.96
N SER A 55 -4.40 -8.17 12.65
CA SER A 55 -5.39 -8.69 13.58
C SER A 55 -5.11 -10.15 13.93
N TYR A 56 -4.84 -11.00 12.94
CA TYR A 56 -4.53 -12.41 13.13
C TYR A 56 -3.26 -12.61 13.97
N VAL A 57 -2.22 -11.83 13.75
CA VAL A 57 -0.94 -11.94 14.46
C VAL A 57 -1.05 -11.37 15.88
N PHE A 58 -1.46 -10.13 16.01
CA PHE A 58 -1.36 -9.40 17.30
C PHE A 58 -2.60 -9.55 18.18
N GLN A 59 -3.79 -9.66 17.62
CA GLN A 59 -5.02 -9.83 18.38
C GLN A 59 -5.19 -11.27 18.87
N ASN A 60 -4.84 -12.25 18.03
CA ASN A 60 -4.97 -13.67 18.36
C ASN A 60 -3.67 -14.29 18.90
N GLY A 61 -2.57 -13.54 18.98
CA GLY A 61 -1.30 -14.00 19.55
C GLY A 61 -0.52 -14.99 18.68
N HIS A 62 -0.76 -15.01 17.37
CA HIS A 62 0.00 -15.86 16.47
C HIS A 62 1.40 -15.28 16.21
N LEU A 63 2.36 -16.14 15.85
CA LEU A 63 3.75 -15.79 15.54
C LEU A 63 4.56 -15.21 16.74
N GLN A 64 4.12 -15.40 17.99
CA GLN A 64 4.92 -15.04 19.18
C GLN A 64 6.30 -15.71 19.18
N TRP A 65 6.41 -16.92 18.64
CA TRP A 65 7.67 -17.64 18.49
C TRP A 65 8.70 -16.90 17.61
N LEU A 66 8.23 -16.07 16.67
CA LEU A 66 9.09 -15.32 15.74
C LEU A 66 9.33 -13.88 16.24
N LEU A 67 8.29 -13.23 16.73
CA LEU A 67 8.31 -11.82 17.12
C LEU A 67 8.69 -11.61 18.61
N GLY A 68 8.85 -12.71 19.37
CA GLY A 68 9.05 -12.67 20.81
C GLY A 68 7.74 -12.33 21.56
N GLU A 69 7.85 -12.27 22.90
CA GLU A 69 6.69 -11.98 23.73
C GLU A 69 6.16 -10.56 23.47
N TYR A 70 4.84 -10.44 23.35
CA TYR A 70 4.09 -9.20 23.33
C TYR A 70 2.74 -9.39 24.03
N SER A 71 2.20 -8.32 24.59
CA SER A 71 0.92 -8.40 25.29
C SER A 71 -0.23 -8.65 24.29
N VAL A 72 -0.85 -9.81 24.43
CA VAL A 72 -2.08 -10.14 23.72
C VAL A 72 -3.23 -9.65 24.57
N THR A 73 -3.74 -8.48 24.25
CA THR A 73 -4.86 -7.86 25.00
C THR A 73 -6.24 -8.26 24.46
N GLY A 74 -6.26 -9.05 23.36
CA GLY A 74 -7.49 -9.38 22.62
C GLY A 74 -8.11 -8.20 21.87
N THR A 75 -7.53 -7.01 22.00
CA THR A 75 -7.91 -5.78 21.31
C THR A 75 -6.66 -5.08 20.78
N ILE A 76 -6.75 -4.57 19.56
CA ILE A 76 -5.70 -3.73 18.98
C ILE A 76 -6.13 -2.27 19.15
N ASP A 77 -5.20 -1.42 19.56
CA ASP A 77 -5.46 0.01 19.63
C ASP A 77 -5.76 0.57 18.23
N THR A 78 -6.93 1.17 18.09
CA THR A 78 -7.42 1.73 16.82
C THR A 78 -6.46 2.78 16.25
N SER A 79 -5.84 3.58 17.12
CA SER A 79 -4.89 4.61 16.68
C SER A 79 -3.67 4.00 16.00
N SER A 80 -3.17 2.88 16.51
CA SER A 80 -2.03 2.16 15.94
C SER A 80 -2.39 1.52 14.59
N LEU A 81 -3.58 0.95 14.44
CA LEU A 81 -4.06 0.43 13.16
C LEU A 81 -4.19 1.54 12.12
N VAL A 82 -4.79 2.66 12.52
CA VAL A 82 -4.92 3.83 11.63
C VAL A 82 -3.54 4.33 11.19
N MET A 83 -2.58 4.39 12.09
CA MET A 83 -1.23 4.82 11.78
C MET A 83 -0.56 3.89 10.77
N VAL A 84 -0.65 2.57 10.95
CA VAL A 84 -0.15 1.60 9.96
C VAL A 84 -0.84 1.78 8.62
N ALA A 85 -2.17 1.91 8.63
CA ALA A 85 -2.95 2.08 7.40
C ALA A 85 -2.56 3.34 6.63
N VAL A 86 -2.43 4.48 7.31
CA VAL A 86 -2.07 5.76 6.69
C VAL A 86 -0.65 5.72 6.12
N VAL A 87 0.32 5.20 6.88
CA VAL A 87 1.71 5.09 6.41
C VAL A 87 1.81 4.11 5.24
N ALA A 88 1.18 2.94 5.35
CA ALA A 88 1.19 1.95 4.29
C ALA A 88 0.52 2.47 3.01
N PHE A 89 -0.62 3.17 3.14
CA PHE A 89 -1.30 3.80 2.02
C PHE A 89 -0.43 4.86 1.34
N GLY A 90 0.17 5.76 2.12
CA GLY A 90 1.03 6.82 1.58
C GLY A 90 2.23 6.25 0.82
N LEU A 91 2.95 5.30 1.42
CA LEU A 91 4.09 4.64 0.77
C LEU A 91 3.67 3.89 -0.50
N SER A 92 2.53 3.19 -0.46
CA SER A 92 2.01 2.49 -1.63
C SER A 92 1.68 3.45 -2.76
N MET A 93 1.04 4.59 -2.46
CA MET A 93 0.70 5.61 -3.45
C MET A 93 1.94 6.22 -4.10
N ASP A 94 2.96 6.55 -3.31
CA ASP A 94 4.21 7.14 -3.83
C ASP A 94 4.90 6.20 -4.84
N TYR A 95 4.97 4.92 -4.50
CA TYR A 95 5.53 3.93 -5.42
C TYR A 95 4.66 3.69 -6.65
N GLU A 96 3.34 3.74 -6.50
CA GLU A 96 2.42 3.57 -7.62
C GLU A 96 2.49 4.73 -8.59
N LEU A 97 2.54 5.97 -8.10
CA LEU A 97 2.79 7.15 -8.91
C LEU A 97 4.08 7.02 -9.71
N PHE A 98 5.17 6.58 -9.07
CA PHE A 98 6.44 6.39 -9.75
C PHE A 98 6.36 5.33 -10.85
N LEU A 99 5.71 4.19 -10.60
CA LEU A 99 5.52 3.15 -11.61
C LEU A 99 4.65 3.63 -12.77
N LEU A 100 3.50 4.24 -12.45
CA LEU A 100 2.56 4.74 -13.47
C LEU A 100 3.20 5.84 -14.32
N SER A 101 4.06 6.70 -13.74
CA SER A 101 4.78 7.72 -14.50
C SER A 101 5.69 7.09 -15.55
N ARG A 102 6.40 6.01 -15.20
CA ARG A 102 7.26 5.30 -16.14
C ARG A 102 6.49 4.58 -17.23
N ILE A 103 5.35 3.99 -16.89
CA ILE A 103 4.47 3.34 -17.86
C ILE A 103 3.88 4.38 -18.81
N LYS A 104 3.40 5.51 -18.28
CA LYS A 104 2.84 6.59 -19.09
C LYS A 104 3.87 7.18 -20.04
N GLU A 105 5.09 7.43 -19.61
CA GLU A 105 6.20 7.90 -20.44
C GLU A 105 6.40 6.99 -21.67
N GLN A 106 6.34 5.67 -21.51
CA GLN A 106 6.48 4.73 -22.63
C GLN A 106 5.25 4.73 -23.54
N HIS A 107 4.06 4.88 -22.96
CA HIS A 107 2.83 4.98 -23.74
C HIS A 107 2.80 6.25 -24.59
N ASP A 108 3.16 7.40 -24.02
CA ASP A 108 3.22 8.69 -24.70
C ASP A 108 4.31 8.70 -25.80
N ALA A 109 5.33 7.86 -25.68
CA ALA A 109 6.33 7.61 -26.73
C ALA A 109 5.82 6.74 -27.89
N GLY A 110 4.53 6.36 -27.88
CA GLY A 110 3.86 5.61 -28.95
C GLY A 110 3.86 4.09 -28.79
N MET A 111 4.27 3.57 -27.63
CA MET A 111 4.21 2.14 -27.37
C MET A 111 2.79 1.68 -27.03
N ASN A 112 2.47 0.44 -27.38
CA ASN A 112 1.23 -0.19 -26.95
C ASN A 112 1.24 -0.44 -25.44
N THR A 113 0.06 -0.64 -24.83
CA THR A 113 -0.10 -0.79 -23.37
C THR A 113 0.77 -1.90 -22.80
N VAL A 114 0.83 -3.06 -23.46
CA VAL A 114 1.60 -4.23 -22.96
C VAL A 114 3.09 -3.91 -22.87
N ASN A 115 3.66 -3.32 -23.93
CA ASN A 115 5.07 -2.96 -23.97
C ASN A 115 5.39 -1.80 -23.01
N SER A 116 4.49 -0.82 -22.89
CA SER A 116 4.63 0.30 -21.96
C SER A 116 4.72 -0.21 -20.52
N VAL A 117 3.86 -1.15 -20.14
CA VAL A 117 3.87 -1.79 -18.81
C VAL A 117 5.16 -2.59 -18.59
N ALA A 118 5.54 -3.42 -19.55
CA ALA A 118 6.75 -4.24 -19.43
C ALA A 118 8.02 -3.40 -19.25
N ILE A 119 8.20 -2.38 -20.08
CA ILE A 119 9.38 -1.51 -20.02
C ILE A 119 9.32 -0.59 -18.80
N GLY A 120 8.14 -0.05 -18.46
CA GLY A 120 7.95 0.76 -17.27
C GLY A 120 8.31 -0.02 -16.00
N LEU A 121 7.83 -1.26 -15.89
CA LEU A 121 8.16 -2.16 -14.78
C LEU A 121 9.66 -2.53 -14.76
N GLN A 122 10.24 -2.85 -15.90
CA GLN A 122 11.66 -3.18 -16.00
C GLN A 122 12.56 -2.02 -15.55
N ARG A 123 12.25 -0.80 -15.96
CA ARG A 123 13.05 0.39 -15.61
C ARG A 123 12.88 0.82 -14.15
N SER A 124 11.67 0.74 -13.61
CA SER A 124 11.36 1.14 -12.24
C SER A 124 11.57 0.02 -11.22
N GLY A 125 11.46 -1.25 -11.62
CA GLY A 125 11.45 -2.39 -10.70
C GLY A 125 12.66 -2.48 -9.80
N ARG A 126 13.87 -2.23 -10.33
CA ARG A 126 15.10 -2.27 -9.51
C ARG A 126 15.10 -1.20 -8.42
N ILE A 127 14.62 0.02 -8.74
CA ILE A 127 14.57 1.14 -7.79
C ILE A 127 13.49 0.86 -6.74
N ILE A 128 12.30 0.44 -7.16
CA ILE A 128 11.19 0.10 -6.27
C ILE A 128 11.59 -1.05 -5.34
N THR A 129 12.20 -2.11 -5.86
CA THR A 129 12.62 -3.27 -5.05
C THR A 129 13.69 -2.88 -4.04
N ALA A 130 14.70 -2.10 -4.45
CA ALA A 130 15.74 -1.62 -3.55
C ALA A 130 15.17 -0.74 -2.43
N ALA A 131 14.30 0.22 -2.78
CA ALA A 131 13.65 1.09 -1.81
C ALA A 131 12.73 0.30 -0.87
N ALA A 132 11.93 -0.62 -1.40
CA ALA A 132 11.06 -1.49 -0.60
C ALA A 132 11.87 -2.36 0.37
N PHE A 133 12.99 -2.92 -0.09
CA PHE A 133 13.89 -3.72 0.77
C PHE A 133 14.46 -2.89 1.91
N ILE A 134 15.01 -1.70 1.62
CA ILE A 134 15.57 -0.80 2.64
C ILE A 134 14.50 -0.42 3.68
N LEU A 135 13.31 -0.02 3.23
CA LEU A 135 12.22 0.33 4.13
C LEU A 135 11.70 -0.86 4.93
N ALA A 136 11.57 -2.03 4.30
CA ALA A 136 11.13 -3.24 5.00
C ALA A 136 12.13 -3.66 6.09
N VAL A 137 13.44 -3.55 5.84
CA VAL A 137 14.48 -3.81 6.85
C VAL A 137 14.44 -2.76 7.94
N THR A 138 14.31 -1.48 7.59
CA THR A 138 14.25 -0.37 8.55
C THR A 138 13.05 -0.51 9.48
N PHE A 139 11.86 -0.66 8.95
CA PHE A 139 10.66 -0.87 9.77
C PHE A 139 10.64 -2.23 10.45
N GLY A 140 11.11 -3.28 9.77
CA GLY A 140 11.25 -4.63 10.33
C GLY A 140 12.14 -4.68 11.56
N SER A 141 13.15 -3.82 11.66
CA SER A 141 13.98 -3.73 12.87
C SER A 141 13.17 -3.32 14.11
N PHE A 142 12.09 -2.57 13.97
CA PHE A 142 11.20 -2.24 15.07
C PHE A 142 10.40 -3.45 15.58
N ALA A 143 10.25 -4.49 14.76
CA ALA A 143 9.63 -5.74 15.20
C ALA A 143 10.42 -6.46 16.31
N SER A 144 11.71 -6.15 16.45
CA SER A 144 12.56 -6.63 17.55
C SER A 144 12.48 -5.79 18.82
N SER A 145 11.70 -4.70 18.83
CA SER A 145 11.53 -3.83 19.99
C SER A 145 10.88 -4.57 21.16
N GLY A 146 11.21 -4.19 22.39
CA GLY A 146 10.51 -4.65 23.61
C GLY A 146 9.11 -4.04 23.80
N VAL A 147 8.71 -3.06 22.97
CA VAL A 147 7.43 -2.34 23.08
C VAL A 147 6.44 -2.89 22.05
N SER A 148 5.30 -3.41 22.50
CA SER A 148 4.29 -4.07 21.65
C SER A 148 3.79 -3.18 20.50
N ILE A 149 3.57 -1.89 20.75
CA ILE A 149 3.15 -0.92 19.72
C ILE A 149 4.22 -0.78 18.65
N MET A 150 5.50 -0.68 19.01
CA MET A 150 6.62 -0.59 18.09
C MET A 150 6.77 -1.86 17.24
N LYS A 151 6.58 -3.04 17.86
CA LYS A 151 6.54 -4.32 17.14
C LYS A 151 5.43 -4.35 16.08
N MET A 152 4.24 -3.93 16.47
CA MET A 152 3.08 -3.94 15.59
C MET A 152 3.27 -2.97 14.42
N LEU A 153 3.73 -1.74 14.69
CA LEU A 153 4.02 -0.75 13.66
C LEU A 153 5.11 -1.25 12.71
N GLY A 154 6.23 -1.73 13.27
CA GLY A 154 7.36 -2.21 12.49
C GLY A 154 7.00 -3.40 11.60
N PHE A 155 6.38 -4.42 12.18
CA PHE A 155 5.94 -5.60 11.44
C PHE A 155 4.87 -5.23 10.40
N GLY A 156 3.86 -4.45 10.79
CA GLY A 156 2.76 -4.07 9.90
C GLY A 156 3.22 -3.29 8.69
N ILE A 157 4.06 -2.27 8.89
CA ILE A 157 4.57 -1.44 7.78
C ILE A 157 5.53 -2.25 6.91
N ALA A 158 6.45 -3.04 7.50
CA ALA A 158 7.37 -3.87 6.73
C ALA A 158 6.61 -4.92 5.88
N PHE A 159 5.61 -5.56 6.47
CA PHE A 159 4.76 -6.52 5.75
C PHE A 159 3.95 -5.84 4.64
N ALA A 160 3.39 -4.65 4.91
CA ALA A 160 2.69 -3.84 3.92
C ALA A 160 3.57 -3.55 2.70
N ILE A 161 4.79 -3.08 2.93
CA ILE A 161 5.75 -2.75 1.87
C ILE A 161 6.10 -3.98 1.04
N LEU A 162 6.33 -5.14 1.67
CA LEU A 162 6.67 -6.37 0.96
C LEU A 162 5.50 -6.88 0.11
N ILE A 163 4.28 -6.89 0.63
CA ILE A 163 3.08 -7.29 -0.12
C ILE A 163 2.84 -6.33 -1.30
N ASP A 164 2.95 -5.04 -1.04
CA ASP A 164 2.73 -4.03 -2.07
C ASP A 164 3.77 -4.15 -3.20
N ALA A 165 5.05 -4.21 -2.87
CA ALA A 165 6.12 -4.30 -3.87
C ALA A 165 6.10 -5.62 -4.67
N THR A 166 5.68 -6.73 -4.07
CA THR A 166 5.70 -8.06 -4.71
C THR A 166 4.35 -8.40 -5.37
N ILE A 167 3.29 -8.52 -4.59
CA ILE A 167 1.99 -8.99 -5.09
C ILE A 167 1.28 -7.90 -5.87
N VAL A 168 1.16 -6.71 -5.31
CA VAL A 168 0.38 -5.65 -5.94
C VAL A 168 1.08 -5.13 -7.19
N ARG A 169 2.31 -4.70 -7.09
CA ARG A 169 3.03 -4.04 -8.20
C ARG A 169 3.62 -4.98 -9.22
N ALA A 170 4.22 -6.07 -8.77
CA ALA A 170 4.85 -6.99 -9.68
C ALA A 170 3.84 -7.90 -10.41
N LEU A 171 2.66 -8.17 -9.81
CA LEU A 171 1.67 -9.07 -10.36
C LEU A 171 0.34 -8.38 -10.70
N LEU A 172 -0.32 -7.74 -9.73
CA LEU A 172 -1.68 -7.24 -9.91
C LEU A 172 -1.76 -6.02 -10.84
N VAL A 173 -0.88 -5.05 -10.70
CA VAL A 173 -0.86 -3.86 -11.57
C VAL A 173 -0.62 -4.25 -13.02
N PRO A 174 0.43 -5.01 -13.39
CA PRO A 174 0.63 -5.44 -14.77
C PRO A 174 -0.51 -6.30 -15.31
N ALA A 175 -1.03 -7.22 -14.50
CA ALA A 175 -2.12 -8.11 -14.91
C ALA A 175 -3.40 -7.31 -15.24
N LEU A 176 -3.79 -6.39 -14.39
CA LEU A 176 -4.95 -5.54 -14.61
C LEU A 176 -4.75 -4.59 -15.79
N MET A 177 -3.57 -4.01 -15.95
CA MET A 177 -3.29 -3.14 -17.10
C MET A 177 -3.33 -3.92 -18.42
N ARG A 178 -2.85 -5.16 -18.43
CA ARG A 178 -2.96 -6.03 -19.61
C ARG A 178 -4.41 -6.41 -19.89
N LEU A 179 -5.19 -6.71 -18.87
CA LEU A 179 -6.60 -7.11 -19.00
C LEU A 179 -7.44 -6.00 -19.60
N PHE A 180 -7.25 -4.75 -19.16
CA PHE A 180 -8.01 -3.60 -19.65
C PHE A 180 -7.45 -3.00 -20.96
N GLY A 181 -6.21 -3.32 -21.33
CA GLY A 181 -5.61 -2.89 -22.60
C GLY A 181 -5.72 -1.38 -22.85
N ALA A 182 -6.28 -1.01 -24.00
CA ALA A 182 -6.45 0.40 -24.40
C ALA A 182 -7.41 1.18 -23.47
N ALA A 183 -8.34 0.51 -22.77
CA ALA A 183 -9.26 1.17 -21.86
C ALA A 183 -8.57 1.82 -20.65
N ASN A 184 -7.33 1.42 -20.34
CA ASN A 184 -6.54 2.06 -19.28
C ASN A 184 -6.33 3.56 -19.50
N TRP A 185 -6.37 4.01 -20.74
CA TRP A 185 -6.08 5.39 -21.13
C TRP A 185 -7.33 6.20 -21.43
N TRP A 186 -8.48 5.63 -21.13
CA TRP A 186 -9.75 6.31 -21.31
C TRP A 186 -9.93 7.42 -20.27
N ALA A 187 -10.24 8.63 -20.76
CA ALA A 187 -10.54 9.83 -19.97
C ALA A 187 -11.90 10.39 -20.40
#